data_9f6865436f806de9e6b3c04b8b3b598e
#
_entry.id   9f6865436f806de9e6b3c04b8b3b598e
#
_cell.length_a   1.000
_cell.length_b   1.000
_cell.length_c   1.000
_cell.angle_alpha   90.00
_cell.angle_beta   90.00
_cell.angle_gamma   90.00
#
_symmetry.space_group_name_H-M   'P 1'
#
loop_
_entity.id
_entity.type
_entity.pdbx_description
1 polymer ?
#
loop_
_entity_poly.entity_id
_entity_poly.type
_entity_poly.pdbx_seq_one_letter_code
_entity_poly.pdbx_strand_id
1 'polypeptide(L)'
;MKVAVLSAEGFETIEALTTVDILRRAGVTCNTIGTKSLEVTTSHSITIKADKVLNEEVYDYDAVVLPGGMPGAVNLRDDEKVNELVKKFYDEGKIVAAICAGPITFGKIGIVNGKNATCYPGFEDQLVGCNYKEELVVVDGNIITGRGPAAAIPFAFEILNHVAPEKVEQIKEGMLFNS
;
A
#
# COMPACT_ATOMS: atom_id res chain seq x y z
N MET A 1 -9.88 8.84 -9.70
CA MET A 1 -9.89 7.89 -8.57
C MET A 1 -9.20 8.50 -7.37
N LYS A 2 -9.54 8.04 -6.16
CA LYS A 2 -8.95 8.49 -4.89
C LYS A 2 -8.18 7.33 -4.25
N VAL A 3 -6.98 7.59 -3.78
CA VAL A 3 -6.11 6.58 -3.16
C VAL A 3 -5.80 6.96 -1.71
N ALA A 4 -5.99 6.04 -0.79
CA ALA A 4 -5.64 6.18 0.63
C ALA A 4 -4.35 5.42 0.93
N VAL A 5 -3.31 6.12 1.39
CA VAL A 5 -2.07 5.49 1.88
C VAL A 5 -2.09 5.52 3.40
N LEU A 6 -2.26 4.34 4.02
CA LEU A 6 -2.38 4.22 5.47
C LEU A 6 -1.01 4.40 6.14
N SER A 7 -0.96 5.23 7.15
CA SER A 7 0.26 5.55 7.91
C SER A 7 0.02 5.25 9.40
N ALA A 8 0.56 4.13 9.87
CA ALA A 8 0.61 3.80 11.29
C ALA A 8 2.00 4.11 11.85
N GLU A 9 2.13 4.33 13.16
CA GLU A 9 3.44 4.53 13.81
C GLU A 9 4.43 3.43 13.41
N GLY A 10 5.62 3.82 12.95
CA GLY A 10 6.65 2.92 12.47
C GLY A 10 6.52 2.47 11.02
N PHE A 11 5.73 3.15 10.18
CA PHE A 11 5.64 2.84 8.76
C PHE A 11 6.95 3.14 8.01
N GLU A 12 7.18 2.49 6.86
CA GLU A 12 8.38 2.73 6.04
C GLU A 12 8.24 3.97 5.17
N THR A 13 9.19 4.88 5.33
CA THR A 13 9.18 6.19 4.66
C THR A 13 9.16 6.08 3.14
N ILE A 14 10.09 5.30 2.57
CA ILE A 14 10.26 5.16 1.12
C ILE A 14 9.00 4.57 0.49
N GLU A 15 8.44 3.54 1.09
CA GLU A 15 7.30 2.81 0.55
C GLU A 15 6.02 3.65 0.50
N ALA A 16 5.74 4.37 1.59
CA ALA A 16 4.57 5.23 1.66
C ALA A 16 4.73 6.49 0.81
N LEU A 17 5.81 7.24 1.00
CA LEU A 17 5.94 8.57 0.39
C LEU A 17 6.29 8.52 -1.10
N THR A 18 6.99 7.48 -1.57
CA THR A 18 7.17 7.26 -3.01
C THR A 18 5.83 7.04 -3.70
N THR A 19 4.95 6.22 -3.10
CA THR A 19 3.61 5.99 -3.64
C THR A 19 2.81 7.30 -3.70
N VAL A 20 2.82 8.08 -2.62
CA VAL A 20 2.14 9.39 -2.57
C VAL A 20 2.69 10.35 -3.63
N ASP A 21 4.01 10.48 -3.75
CA ASP A 21 4.65 11.40 -4.69
C ASP A 21 4.29 11.05 -6.15
N ILE A 22 4.43 9.79 -6.53
CA ILE A 22 4.15 9.33 -7.91
C ILE A 22 2.68 9.57 -8.27
N LEU A 23 1.76 9.19 -7.40
CA LEU A 23 0.33 9.37 -7.65
C LEU A 23 -0.07 10.85 -7.73
N ARG A 24 0.50 11.69 -6.87
CA ARG A 24 0.25 13.14 -6.90
C ARG A 24 0.86 13.82 -8.13
N ARG A 25 2.02 13.40 -8.61
CA ARG A 25 2.59 13.86 -9.90
C ARG A 25 1.64 13.59 -11.07
N ALA A 26 0.92 12.47 -11.03
CA ALA A 26 -0.07 12.10 -12.03
C ALA A 26 -1.41 12.86 -11.89
N GLY A 27 -1.56 13.72 -10.88
CA GLY A 27 -2.83 14.42 -10.59
C GLY A 27 -3.89 13.54 -9.92
N VAL A 28 -3.51 12.35 -9.46
CA VAL A 28 -4.41 11.47 -8.71
C VAL A 28 -4.62 12.01 -7.30
N THR A 29 -5.86 12.06 -6.82
CA THR A 29 -6.15 12.40 -5.43
C THR A 29 -5.61 11.30 -4.53
N CYS A 30 -4.45 11.52 -3.92
CA CYS A 30 -3.79 10.59 -3.02
C CYS A 30 -3.59 11.24 -1.65
N ASN A 31 -4.17 10.66 -0.61
CA ASN A 31 -4.06 11.15 0.75
C ASN A 31 -3.31 10.17 1.65
N THR A 32 -2.41 10.71 2.47
CA THR A 32 -1.87 10.00 3.62
C THR A 32 -2.91 9.98 4.73
N ILE A 33 -3.19 8.79 5.25
CA ILE A 33 -4.21 8.59 6.29
C ILE A 33 -3.54 8.05 7.55
N GLY A 34 -3.40 8.89 8.56
CA GLY A 34 -2.93 8.45 9.87
C GLY A 34 -3.98 7.54 10.52
N THR A 35 -3.60 6.35 10.97
CA THR A 35 -4.58 5.41 11.54
C THR A 35 -5.16 5.89 12.87
N LYS A 36 -4.39 6.63 13.67
CA LYS A 36 -4.80 7.11 15.00
C LYS A 36 -4.64 8.62 15.22
N SER A 37 -3.71 9.26 14.49
CA SER A 37 -3.40 10.68 14.64
C SER A 37 -2.96 11.29 13.31
N LEU A 38 -2.95 12.63 13.24
CA LEU A 38 -2.41 13.35 12.08
C LEU A 38 -0.87 13.30 12.07
N GLU A 39 -0.22 13.35 13.21
CA GLU A 39 1.23 13.22 13.31
C GLU A 39 1.57 11.73 13.43
N VAL A 40 2.40 11.24 12.53
CA VAL A 40 2.83 9.84 12.46
C VAL A 40 4.34 9.78 12.24
N THR A 41 5.03 9.00 13.06
CA THR A 41 6.48 8.85 12.95
C THR A 41 6.82 7.55 12.22
N THR A 42 7.76 7.63 11.27
CA THR A 42 8.21 6.48 10.49
C THR A 42 9.14 5.58 11.30
N SER A 43 9.44 4.39 10.76
CA SER A 43 10.44 3.46 11.32
C SER A 43 11.84 4.06 11.45
N HIS A 44 12.13 5.14 10.74
CA HIS A 44 13.42 5.85 10.77
C HIS A 44 13.33 7.25 11.40
N SER A 45 12.40 7.44 12.35
CA SER A 45 12.28 8.64 13.19
C SER A 45 12.00 9.94 12.42
N ILE A 46 11.33 9.86 11.26
CA ILE A 46 10.84 11.01 10.52
C ILE A 46 9.36 11.17 10.84
N THR A 47 8.97 12.31 11.40
CA THR A 47 7.57 12.61 11.67
C THR A 47 6.95 13.33 10.47
N ILE A 48 5.83 12.81 9.98
CA ILE A 48 5.02 13.47 8.96
C ILE A 48 3.69 13.91 9.55
N LYS A 49 3.09 14.90 8.92
CA LYS A 49 1.68 15.24 9.14
C LYS A 49 0.85 14.61 8.04
N ALA A 50 0.05 13.61 8.38
CA ALA A 50 -0.90 13.00 7.45
C ALA A 50 -1.97 14.00 7.01
N ASP A 51 -2.54 13.80 5.82
CA ASP A 51 -3.61 14.68 5.31
C ASP A 51 -4.90 14.52 6.11
N LYS A 52 -5.19 13.29 6.57
CA LYS A 52 -6.40 12.95 7.34
C LYS A 52 -6.11 11.88 8.38
N VAL A 53 -7.03 11.74 9.34
CA VAL A 53 -7.10 10.57 10.22
C VAL A 53 -8.15 9.60 9.66
N LEU A 54 -7.94 8.30 9.85
CA LEU A 54 -8.85 7.24 9.42
C LEU A 54 -10.26 7.46 9.99
N ASN A 55 -11.22 7.62 9.11
CA ASN A 55 -12.63 7.83 9.42
C ASN A 55 -13.52 7.27 8.29
N GLU A 56 -14.82 7.41 8.41
CA GLU A 56 -15.82 6.88 7.46
C GLU A 56 -15.64 7.43 6.02
N GLU A 57 -15.07 8.63 5.83
CA GLU A 57 -14.86 9.19 4.49
C GLU A 57 -13.88 8.37 3.65
N VAL A 58 -12.98 7.61 4.30
CA VAL A 58 -11.99 6.78 3.60
C VAL A 58 -12.65 5.62 2.85
N TYR A 59 -13.83 5.19 3.25
CA TYR A 59 -14.58 4.14 2.56
C TYR A 59 -15.06 4.55 1.16
N ASP A 60 -15.08 5.85 0.86
CA ASP A 60 -15.42 6.40 -0.47
C ASP A 60 -14.21 6.46 -1.44
N TYR A 61 -13.05 5.97 -0.99
CA TYR A 61 -11.87 5.87 -1.84
C TYR A 61 -11.94 4.65 -2.76
N ASP A 62 -11.13 4.66 -3.82
CA ASP A 62 -11.08 3.62 -4.85
C ASP A 62 -9.95 2.61 -4.63
N ALA A 63 -8.95 3.01 -3.86
CA ALA A 63 -7.79 2.18 -3.54
C ALA A 63 -7.27 2.46 -2.13
N VAL A 64 -6.75 1.41 -1.48
CA VAL A 64 -6.03 1.51 -0.20
C VAL A 64 -4.65 0.88 -0.32
N VAL A 65 -3.64 1.55 0.26
CA VAL A 65 -2.24 1.14 0.23
C VAL A 65 -1.70 1.01 1.64
N LEU A 66 -1.10 -0.13 1.94
CA LEU A 66 -0.49 -0.47 3.21
C LEU A 66 1.05 -0.56 3.04
N PRO A 67 1.82 0.43 3.51
CA PRO A 67 3.27 0.32 3.56
C PRO A 67 3.72 -0.70 4.60
N GLY A 68 4.97 -1.13 4.49
CA GLY A 68 5.65 -1.90 5.51
C GLY A 68 6.26 -1.02 6.60
N GLY A 69 7.44 -1.43 7.06
CA GLY A 69 8.10 -0.87 8.22
C GLY A 69 7.64 -1.51 9.53
N MET A 70 8.54 -1.52 10.52
CA MET A 70 8.23 -2.09 11.82
C MET A 70 8.35 -1.01 12.90
N PRO A 71 7.37 -0.89 13.82
CA PRO A 71 6.21 -1.75 14.01
C PRO A 71 4.98 -1.38 13.13
N GLY A 72 5.10 -0.52 12.14
CA GLY A 72 3.99 0.01 11.33
C GLY A 72 3.10 -1.07 10.71
N ALA A 73 3.70 -2.08 10.06
CA ALA A 73 2.95 -3.19 9.46
C ALA A 73 2.17 -4.01 10.50
N VAL A 74 2.74 -4.22 11.69
CA VAL A 74 2.04 -4.90 12.79
C VAL A 74 0.91 -4.04 13.33
N ASN A 75 1.13 -2.73 13.46
CA ASN A 75 0.10 -1.79 13.88
C ASN A 75 -1.08 -1.76 12.90
N LEU A 76 -0.82 -1.82 11.58
CA LEU A 76 -1.87 -1.93 10.56
C LEU A 76 -2.60 -3.26 10.66
N ARG A 77 -1.85 -4.37 10.76
CA ARG A 77 -2.42 -5.71 10.85
C ARG A 77 -3.35 -5.88 12.06
N ASP A 78 -2.98 -5.30 13.20
CA ASP A 78 -3.69 -5.48 14.46
C ASP A 78 -4.81 -4.45 14.68
N ASP A 79 -4.96 -3.48 13.79
CA ASP A 79 -6.05 -2.50 13.82
C ASP A 79 -7.30 -3.06 13.11
N GLU A 80 -8.37 -3.29 13.87
CA GLU A 80 -9.62 -3.85 13.34
C GLU A 80 -10.27 -2.95 12.28
N LYS A 81 -10.21 -1.62 12.43
CA LYS A 81 -10.75 -0.69 11.44
C LYS A 81 -10.02 -0.76 10.11
N VAL A 82 -8.70 -0.96 10.16
CA VAL A 82 -7.88 -1.21 8.96
C VAL A 82 -8.30 -2.52 8.30
N ASN A 83 -8.47 -3.58 9.09
CA ASN A 83 -8.88 -4.89 8.58
C ASN A 83 -10.26 -4.84 7.91
N GLU A 84 -11.23 -4.16 8.53
CA GLU A 84 -12.58 -3.96 7.98
C GLU A 84 -12.53 -3.16 6.67
N LEU A 85 -11.77 -2.05 6.65
CA LEU A 85 -11.61 -1.22 5.46
C LEU A 85 -11.01 -2.02 4.29
N VAL A 86 -9.90 -2.70 4.52
CA VAL A 86 -9.21 -3.49 3.48
C VAL A 86 -10.09 -4.62 2.98
N LYS A 87 -10.76 -5.34 3.90
CA LYS A 87 -11.67 -6.43 3.52
C LYS A 87 -12.83 -5.92 2.67
N LYS A 88 -13.43 -4.80 3.04
CA LYS A 88 -14.51 -4.17 2.27
C LYS A 88 -14.04 -3.74 0.89
N PHE A 89 -12.87 -3.10 0.78
CA PHE A 89 -12.32 -2.70 -0.51
C PHE A 89 -12.10 -3.92 -1.41
N TYR A 90 -11.50 -4.98 -0.86
CA TYR A 90 -11.29 -6.23 -1.60
C TYR A 90 -12.61 -6.82 -2.11
N ASP A 91 -13.62 -6.94 -1.25
CA ASP A 91 -14.94 -7.52 -1.59
C ASP A 91 -15.71 -6.69 -2.62
N GLU A 92 -15.52 -5.37 -2.62
CA GLU A 92 -16.11 -4.44 -3.60
C GLU A 92 -15.31 -4.37 -4.92
N GLY A 93 -14.23 -5.12 -5.06
CA GLY A 93 -13.37 -5.10 -6.24
C GLY A 93 -12.51 -3.84 -6.37
N LYS A 94 -12.43 -3.03 -5.32
CA LYS A 94 -11.52 -1.88 -5.22
C LYS A 94 -10.09 -2.37 -5.04
N ILE A 95 -9.12 -1.53 -5.38
CA ILE A 95 -7.70 -1.88 -5.31
C ILE A 95 -7.25 -1.96 -3.85
N VAL A 96 -6.62 -3.07 -3.49
CA VAL A 96 -5.91 -3.26 -2.23
C VAL A 96 -4.45 -3.53 -2.52
N ALA A 97 -3.57 -2.64 -2.08
CA ALA A 97 -2.14 -2.72 -2.34
C ALA A 97 -1.36 -2.76 -1.02
N ALA A 98 -0.30 -3.57 -0.96
CA ALA A 98 0.56 -3.63 0.22
C ALA A 98 2.01 -3.97 -0.19
N ILE A 99 2.99 -3.43 0.53
CA ILE A 99 4.39 -3.63 0.21
C ILE A 99 5.20 -4.06 1.44
N CYS A 100 6.27 -4.83 1.22
CA CYS A 100 7.22 -5.23 2.26
C CYS A 100 6.56 -6.11 3.34
N ALA A 101 6.48 -5.66 4.58
CA ALA A 101 5.75 -6.34 5.64
C ALA A 101 4.22 -6.08 5.60
N GLY A 102 3.76 -5.05 4.85
CA GLY A 102 2.34 -4.69 4.76
C GLY A 102 1.38 -5.83 4.41
N PRO A 103 1.73 -6.76 3.49
CA PRO A 103 0.88 -7.89 3.12
C PRO A 103 0.49 -8.84 4.26
N ILE A 104 1.14 -8.79 5.43
CA ILE A 104 0.71 -9.59 6.61
C ILE A 104 -0.73 -9.27 7.02
N THR A 105 -1.21 -8.06 6.77
CA THR A 105 -2.61 -7.68 6.96
C THR A 105 -3.52 -8.49 6.03
N PHE A 106 -3.14 -8.65 4.77
CA PHE A 106 -3.89 -9.45 3.80
C PHE A 106 -3.96 -10.93 4.19
N GLY A 107 -2.85 -11.45 4.74
CA GLY A 107 -2.81 -12.81 5.29
C GLY A 107 -3.77 -12.98 6.47
N LYS A 108 -3.77 -12.03 7.41
CA LYS A 108 -4.66 -12.05 8.58
C LYS A 108 -6.14 -12.08 8.20
N ILE A 109 -6.55 -11.25 7.23
CA ILE A 109 -7.94 -11.19 6.77
C ILE A 109 -8.29 -12.21 5.68
N GLY A 110 -7.33 -13.03 5.26
CA GLY A 110 -7.53 -14.18 4.37
C GLY A 110 -7.72 -13.86 2.88
N ILE A 111 -7.49 -12.61 2.43
CA ILE A 111 -7.75 -12.24 1.03
C ILE A 111 -6.69 -12.74 0.04
N VAL A 112 -5.54 -13.18 0.53
CA VAL A 112 -4.47 -13.76 -0.31
C VAL A 112 -4.56 -15.27 -0.46
N ASN A 113 -5.52 -15.94 0.18
CA ASN A 113 -5.68 -17.36 0.06
C ASN A 113 -5.98 -17.77 -1.40
N GLY A 114 -5.14 -18.64 -1.98
CA GLY A 114 -5.19 -19.05 -3.38
C GLY A 114 -4.73 -18.00 -4.38
N LYS A 115 -4.24 -16.83 -3.92
CA LYS A 115 -3.75 -15.73 -4.77
C LYS A 115 -2.24 -15.74 -4.90
N ASN A 116 -1.74 -15.17 -6.00
CA ASN A 116 -0.33 -14.86 -6.13
C ASN A 116 -0.02 -13.58 -5.34
N ALA A 117 1.02 -13.60 -4.53
CA ALA A 117 1.44 -12.44 -3.75
C ALA A 117 2.93 -12.49 -3.41
N THR A 118 3.49 -11.34 -3.10
CA THR A 118 4.84 -11.20 -2.56
C THR A 118 4.83 -10.42 -1.25
N CYS A 119 5.89 -10.54 -0.47
CA CYS A 119 6.16 -9.74 0.72
C CYS A 119 7.65 -9.68 0.98
N TYR A 120 8.06 -8.95 2.02
CA TYR A 120 9.45 -8.94 2.46
C TYR A 120 9.86 -10.34 2.95
N PRO A 121 11.05 -10.84 2.59
CA PRO A 121 11.54 -12.15 3.03
C PRO A 121 11.46 -12.35 4.54
N GLY A 122 10.92 -13.50 4.97
CA GLY A 122 10.69 -13.83 6.37
C GLY A 122 9.27 -13.53 6.89
N PHE A 123 8.37 -13.00 6.04
CA PHE A 123 6.95 -12.80 6.38
C PHE A 123 6.00 -13.73 5.61
N GLU A 124 6.55 -14.63 4.78
CA GLU A 124 5.78 -15.52 3.90
C GLU A 124 4.78 -16.38 4.66
N ASP A 125 5.18 -16.87 5.83
CA ASP A 125 4.34 -17.73 6.68
C ASP A 125 3.08 -17.03 7.19
N GLN A 126 3.05 -15.69 7.17
CA GLN A 126 1.89 -14.91 7.54
C GLN A 126 0.89 -14.71 6.37
N LEU A 127 1.29 -15.02 5.14
CA LEU A 127 0.43 -14.99 3.95
C LEU A 127 -0.21 -16.37 3.73
N VAL A 128 -1.02 -16.80 4.68
CA VAL A 128 -1.56 -18.16 4.71
C VAL A 128 -2.31 -18.50 3.43
N GLY A 129 -1.89 -19.58 2.78
CA GLY A 129 -2.53 -20.11 1.56
C GLY A 129 -2.23 -19.34 0.28
N CYS A 130 -1.35 -18.34 0.30
CA CYS A 130 -0.95 -17.66 -0.92
C CYS A 130 0.03 -18.49 -1.76
N ASN A 131 0.06 -18.24 -3.06
CA ASN A 131 1.10 -18.69 -3.97
C ASN A 131 2.22 -17.63 -3.95
N TYR A 132 3.13 -17.74 -2.99
CA TYR A 132 4.22 -16.78 -2.80
C TYR A 132 5.11 -16.66 -4.04
N LYS A 133 5.46 -15.43 -4.40
CA LYS A 133 6.33 -15.07 -5.52
C LYS A 133 7.48 -14.19 -5.04
N GLU A 134 8.67 -14.36 -5.61
CA GLU A 134 9.84 -13.54 -5.29
C GLU A 134 10.00 -12.31 -6.20
N GLU A 135 9.02 -12.02 -7.02
CA GLU A 135 9.01 -10.88 -7.91
C GLU A 135 8.91 -9.55 -7.14
N LEU A 136 9.46 -8.48 -7.70
CA LEU A 136 9.42 -7.15 -7.06
C LEU A 136 8.01 -6.65 -6.84
N VAL A 137 7.11 -6.89 -7.82
CA VAL A 137 5.69 -6.53 -7.75
C VAL A 137 4.88 -7.68 -8.32
N VAL A 138 3.81 -8.05 -7.62
CA VAL A 138 2.87 -9.11 -8.02
C VAL A 138 1.47 -8.56 -8.01
N VAL A 139 0.73 -8.83 -9.09
CA VAL A 139 -0.69 -8.46 -9.25
C VAL A 139 -1.53 -9.72 -9.40
N ASP A 140 -2.61 -9.82 -8.65
CA ASP A 140 -3.62 -10.87 -8.79
C ASP A 140 -5.02 -10.28 -8.56
N GLY A 141 -5.73 -10.02 -9.66
CA GLY A 141 -7.01 -9.33 -9.64
C GLY A 141 -6.87 -7.90 -9.13
N ASN A 142 -7.56 -7.57 -8.05
CA ASN A 142 -7.49 -6.26 -7.40
C ASN A 142 -6.46 -6.18 -6.25
N ILE A 143 -5.62 -7.20 -6.10
CA ILE A 143 -4.51 -7.22 -5.13
C ILE A 143 -3.21 -6.85 -5.83
N ILE A 144 -2.47 -5.88 -5.28
CA ILE A 144 -1.13 -5.51 -5.71
C ILE A 144 -0.19 -5.65 -4.52
N THR A 145 0.86 -6.45 -4.65
CA THR A 145 1.86 -6.60 -3.58
C THR A 145 3.26 -6.25 -4.07
N GLY A 146 4.06 -5.62 -3.21
CA GLY A 146 5.46 -5.27 -3.46
C GLY A 146 6.39 -5.94 -2.44
N ARG A 147 7.62 -6.27 -2.88
CA ARG A 147 8.53 -7.09 -2.08
C ARG A 147 9.24 -6.33 -0.95
N GLY A 148 9.56 -5.07 -1.16
CA GLY A 148 10.29 -4.29 -0.16
C GLY A 148 10.67 -2.89 -0.64
N PRO A 149 11.47 -2.12 0.11
CA PRO A 149 11.74 -0.70 -0.19
C PRO A 149 12.29 -0.45 -1.60
N ALA A 150 13.13 -1.33 -2.12
CA ALA A 150 13.66 -1.23 -3.49
C ALA A 150 12.57 -1.38 -4.58
N ALA A 151 11.43 -1.99 -4.24
CA ALA A 151 10.29 -2.11 -5.13
C ALA A 151 9.32 -0.91 -5.07
N ALA A 152 9.58 0.10 -4.25
CA ALA A 152 8.63 1.20 -4.01
C ALA A 152 8.23 1.94 -5.30
N ILE A 153 9.19 2.23 -6.18
CA ILE A 153 8.91 2.93 -7.46
C ILE A 153 8.08 2.03 -8.40
N PRO A 154 8.51 0.81 -8.77
CA PRO A 154 7.70 -0.05 -9.64
C PRO A 154 6.33 -0.39 -9.03
N PHE A 155 6.23 -0.56 -7.71
CA PHE A 155 4.97 -0.76 -7.00
C PHE A 155 4.02 0.43 -7.15
N ALA A 156 4.53 1.65 -6.97
CA ALA A 156 3.73 2.87 -7.14
C ALA A 156 3.28 3.07 -8.60
N PHE A 157 4.12 2.75 -9.58
CA PHE A 157 3.74 2.75 -10.99
C PHE A 157 2.69 1.70 -11.33
N GLU A 158 2.75 0.53 -10.70
CA GLU A 158 1.71 -0.48 -10.89
C GLU A 158 0.35 -0.02 -10.33
N ILE A 159 0.34 0.63 -9.16
CA ILE A 159 -0.88 1.27 -8.64
C ILE A 159 -1.37 2.35 -9.61
N LEU A 160 -0.46 3.22 -10.11
CA LEU A 160 -0.81 4.25 -11.08
C LEU A 160 -1.42 3.66 -12.35
N ASN A 161 -0.88 2.53 -12.84
CA ASN A 161 -1.38 1.81 -14.00
C ASN A 161 -2.85 1.35 -13.82
N HIS A 162 -3.25 1.06 -12.59
CA HIS A 162 -4.64 0.67 -12.28
C HIS A 162 -5.57 1.87 -12.07
N VAL A 163 -5.06 3.00 -11.57
CA VAL A 163 -5.92 4.16 -11.24
C VAL A 163 -5.95 5.25 -12.31
N ALA A 164 -4.89 5.38 -13.11
CA ALA A 164 -4.75 6.37 -14.19
C ALA A 164 -3.73 5.90 -15.24
N PRO A 165 -4.01 4.80 -15.99
CA PRO A 165 -3.04 4.18 -16.91
C PRO A 165 -2.52 5.14 -17.98
N GLU A 166 -3.34 6.10 -18.42
CA GLU A 166 -2.98 7.10 -19.42
C GLU A 166 -1.88 8.07 -18.95
N LYS A 167 -1.56 8.10 -17.66
CA LYS A 167 -0.54 8.98 -17.06
C LYS A 167 0.82 8.30 -16.89
N VAL A 168 0.88 6.98 -16.93
CA VAL A 168 2.08 6.21 -16.55
C VAL A 168 3.32 6.64 -17.32
N GLU A 169 3.27 6.66 -18.66
CA GLU A 169 4.44 6.98 -19.48
C GLU A 169 4.90 8.44 -19.27
N GLN A 170 3.96 9.38 -19.19
CA GLN A 170 4.30 10.79 -18.92
C GLN A 170 5.05 10.96 -17.59
N ILE A 171 4.63 10.23 -16.55
CA ILE A 171 5.24 10.32 -15.22
C ILE A 171 6.60 9.62 -15.20
N LYS A 172 6.74 8.46 -15.84
CA LYS A 172 8.03 7.78 -16.02
C LYS A 172 9.07 8.68 -16.69
N GLU A 173 8.70 9.30 -17.80
CA GLU A 173 9.58 10.24 -18.51
C GLU A 173 9.99 11.41 -17.61
N GLY A 174 9.02 12.05 -16.93
CA GLY A 174 9.28 13.18 -16.04
C GLY A 174 10.11 12.84 -14.81
N MET A 175 10.13 11.58 -14.40
CA MET A 175 10.95 11.07 -13.30
C MET A 175 12.28 10.47 -13.77
N LEU A 176 12.56 10.45 -15.07
CA LEU A 176 13.72 9.78 -15.66
C LEU A 176 13.78 8.28 -15.26
N PHE A 177 12.60 7.68 -15.04
CA PHE A 177 12.46 6.27 -14.76
C PHE A 177 12.51 5.50 -16.08
N ASN A 178 13.71 5.08 -16.47
CA ASN A 178 13.94 4.26 -17.65
C ASN A 178 13.74 2.77 -17.25
N SER A 179 12.76 2.20 -17.84
CA SER A 179 12.57 0.76 -17.84
C SER A 179 13.59 0.08 -18.76
#